data_414248f6be41a6f08631690515aa56e5
#
_entry.id   414248f6be41a6f08631690515aa56e5
#
_cell.length_a   1.000
_cell.length_b   1.000
_cell.length_c   1.000
_cell.angle_alpha   90.00
_cell.angle_beta   90.00
_cell.angle_gamma   90.00
#
_symmetry.space_group_name_H-M   'P 1'
#
loop_
_entity.id
_entity.type
_entity.pdbx_description
1 polymer ?
#
loop_
_entity_poly.entity_id
_entity_poly.type
_entity_poly.pdbx_seq_one_letter_code
_entity_poly.pdbx_strand_id
1 'polypeptide(L)'
;MWGFFVILDDNNIPKVLIVDDEPENLLILADMLNDVNIELFVASNGEEALRILQMQDFDLVLLDIIMPNMDGYTVCEKIKNNPRTKDVPIIFISVLYSIEDKLKAFNYGADDYISKPFIQQELVARVRLHINKSLVFKSIKQLLRKSYHELYNPLAILNTSLEMQNIKYGPTRYMDSIAVASKTLQLVYDDLYYSLNTKKKKENLVFIDLVQFVKNRVKFFAFLAKTKNITVDFSGDVGNFVQMRTVDLLRVIDNTLSNAIKYAKMGTTISIEIINNEESMLFICKNSGSIIKDTKKIFDSGYREDSTQIGMGIGLEIVASICHYYKIHTEVISKDAVTTFRYEIPKNFKGE
;
A
#
# COMPACT_ATOMS: atom_id res chain seq x y z
N MET A 1 -3.37 -0.47 37.13
CA MET A 1 -3.08 0.76 36.36
C MET A 1 -1.72 0.56 35.70
N TRP A 2 -1.69 -0.06 34.52
CA TRP A 2 -0.46 -0.34 33.77
C TRP A 2 -0.37 0.71 32.67
N GLY A 3 0.43 1.75 32.91
CA GLY A 3 0.77 2.73 31.89
C GLY A 3 1.75 2.09 30.91
N PHE A 4 1.36 1.91 29.67
CA PHE A 4 2.28 1.68 28.57
C PHE A 4 3.05 2.98 28.34
N PHE A 5 4.22 3.11 28.95
CA PHE A 5 5.23 4.07 28.53
C PHE A 5 5.76 3.55 27.19
N VAL A 6 5.29 4.13 26.07
CA VAL A 6 6.05 4.12 24.83
C VAL A 6 7.32 4.90 25.14
N ILE A 7 8.47 4.23 25.17
CA ILE A 7 9.79 4.87 25.23
C ILE A 7 9.87 5.69 23.94
N LEU A 8 9.55 6.97 24.04
CA LEU A 8 9.82 7.94 23.00
C LEU A 8 11.34 8.01 22.89
N ASP A 9 11.87 7.72 21.72
CA ASP A 9 13.25 8.05 21.37
C ASP A 9 13.40 9.56 21.62
N ASP A 10 14.27 9.97 22.52
CA ASP A 10 14.41 11.36 23.05
C ASP A 10 14.68 12.43 21.97
N ASN A 11 14.77 12.05 20.70
CA ASN A 11 15.09 12.92 19.57
C ASN A 11 13.93 13.20 18.59
N ASN A 12 12.69 12.74 18.82
CA ASN A 12 11.61 12.90 17.84
C ASN A 12 10.43 13.67 18.44
N ILE A 13 10.57 15.00 18.53
CA ILE A 13 9.48 15.90 18.94
C ILE A 13 8.38 15.82 17.86
N PRO A 14 7.13 15.51 18.24
CA PRO A 14 6.03 15.43 17.27
C PRO A 14 5.77 16.78 16.59
N LYS A 15 5.52 16.76 15.28
CA LYS A 15 5.25 17.95 14.48
C LYS A 15 3.77 18.11 14.22
N VAL A 16 3.23 19.27 14.56
CA VAL A 16 1.82 19.62 14.36
C VAL A 16 1.73 20.82 13.43
N LEU A 17 0.93 20.71 12.37
CA LEU A 17 0.61 21.82 11.46
C LEU A 17 -0.76 22.38 11.82
N ILE A 18 -0.84 23.68 12.06
CA ILE A 18 -2.08 24.44 12.27
C ILE A 18 -2.37 25.24 11.00
N VAL A 19 -3.59 25.13 10.49
CA VAL A 19 -4.03 25.81 9.26
C VAL A 19 -5.29 26.61 9.56
N ASP A 20 -5.22 27.92 9.50
CA ASP A 20 -6.34 28.85 9.72
C ASP A 20 -6.01 30.17 9.00
N ASP A 21 -6.96 30.80 8.32
CA ASP A 21 -6.73 32.04 7.59
C ASP A 21 -6.73 33.27 8.51
N GLU A 22 -7.22 33.13 9.74
CA GLU A 22 -7.23 34.19 10.75
C GLU A 22 -5.97 34.09 11.64
N PRO A 23 -5.03 35.05 11.60
CA PRO A 23 -3.82 35.03 12.41
C PRO A 23 -4.07 34.97 13.92
N GLU A 24 -5.19 35.53 14.39
CA GLU A 24 -5.60 35.49 15.79
C GLU A 24 -5.87 34.07 16.26
N ASN A 25 -6.54 33.26 15.45
CA ASN A 25 -6.79 31.83 15.73
C ASN A 25 -5.49 31.04 15.83
N LEU A 26 -4.54 31.29 14.92
CA LEU A 26 -3.23 30.64 14.94
C LEU A 26 -2.48 30.92 16.24
N LEU A 27 -2.52 32.18 16.72
CA LEU A 27 -1.89 32.57 17.98
C LEU A 27 -2.58 31.94 19.19
N ILE A 28 -3.92 31.94 19.23
CA ILE A 28 -4.69 31.31 20.32
C ILE A 28 -4.39 29.80 20.39
N LEU A 29 -4.42 29.10 19.25
CA LEU A 29 -4.12 27.68 19.22
C LEU A 29 -2.67 27.37 19.63
N ALA A 30 -1.71 28.18 19.20
CA ALA A 30 -0.32 28.05 19.60
C ALA A 30 -0.13 28.25 21.11
N ASP A 31 -0.78 29.26 21.70
CA ASP A 31 -0.74 29.52 23.14
C ASP A 31 -1.37 28.38 23.95
N MET A 32 -2.53 27.89 23.52
CA MET A 32 -3.22 26.75 24.16
C MET A 32 -2.40 25.44 24.13
N LEU A 33 -1.53 25.28 23.15
CA LEU A 33 -0.70 24.08 22.97
C LEU A 33 0.74 24.24 23.50
N ASN A 34 1.08 25.38 24.09
CA ASN A 34 2.44 25.71 24.57
C ASN A 34 2.97 24.69 25.61
N ASP A 35 2.10 24.12 26.44
CA ASP A 35 2.46 23.09 27.44
C ASP A 35 2.51 21.67 26.88
N VAL A 36 2.30 21.49 25.57
CA VAL A 36 2.43 20.21 24.90
C VAL A 36 3.81 20.13 24.27
N ASN A 37 4.55 19.04 24.52
CA ASN A 37 5.88 18.84 23.94
C ASN A 37 5.77 18.51 22.44
N ILE A 38 5.59 19.52 21.58
CA ILE A 38 5.40 19.44 20.14
C ILE A 38 6.14 20.57 19.42
N GLU A 39 6.50 20.34 18.17
CA GLU A 39 6.99 21.38 17.25
C GLU A 39 5.81 21.88 16.42
N LEU A 40 5.46 23.16 16.56
CA LEU A 40 4.32 23.77 15.88
C LEU A 40 4.76 24.45 14.59
N PHE A 41 3.99 24.19 13.54
CA PHE A 41 4.06 24.88 12.25
C PHE A 41 2.72 25.51 11.97
N VAL A 42 2.72 26.60 11.23
CA VAL A 42 1.50 27.33 10.88
C VAL A 42 1.42 27.55 9.38
N ALA A 43 0.20 27.54 8.85
CA ALA A 43 -0.12 27.93 7.48
C ALA A 43 -1.36 28.82 7.50
N SER A 44 -1.36 29.89 6.72
CA SER A 44 -2.43 30.87 6.64
C SER A 44 -3.49 30.54 5.56
N ASN A 45 -3.30 29.47 4.82
CA ASN A 45 -4.24 29.01 3.79
C ASN A 45 -3.95 27.57 3.36
N GLY A 46 -4.88 26.97 2.61
CA GLY A 46 -4.78 25.57 2.17
C GLY A 46 -3.62 25.29 1.21
N GLU A 47 -3.25 26.23 0.33
CA GLU A 47 -2.14 26.04 -0.61
C GLU A 47 -0.79 26.00 0.12
N GLU A 48 -0.62 26.88 1.09
CA GLU A 48 0.57 26.90 1.94
C GLU A 48 0.69 25.63 2.76
N ALA A 49 -0.42 25.17 3.35
CA ALA A 49 -0.48 23.92 4.11
C ALA A 49 -0.04 22.72 3.24
N LEU A 50 -0.56 22.59 2.03
CA LEU A 50 -0.20 21.51 1.11
C LEU A 50 1.28 21.57 0.70
N ARG A 51 1.84 22.77 0.50
CA ARG A 51 3.26 22.96 0.20
C ARG A 51 4.15 22.55 1.38
N ILE A 52 3.80 22.95 2.61
CA ILE A 52 4.54 22.58 3.82
C ILE A 52 4.52 21.05 4.03
N LEU A 53 3.37 20.40 3.84
CA LEU A 53 3.20 18.95 3.92
C LEU A 53 4.02 18.16 2.87
N GLN A 54 4.38 18.80 1.76
CA GLN A 54 5.29 18.19 0.77
C GLN A 54 6.76 18.26 1.18
N MET A 55 7.16 19.24 1.99
CA MET A 55 8.55 19.46 2.39
C MET A 55 8.98 18.56 3.54
N GLN A 56 8.08 18.30 4.50
CA GLN A 56 8.37 17.52 5.71
C GLN A 56 7.18 16.69 6.18
N ASP A 57 7.45 15.71 7.05
CA ASP A 57 6.43 14.83 7.60
C ASP A 57 5.84 15.43 8.89
N PHE A 58 4.54 15.27 9.08
CA PHE A 58 3.80 15.73 10.27
C PHE A 58 3.17 14.55 11.02
N ASP A 59 2.85 14.79 12.30
CA ASP A 59 2.18 13.84 13.18
C ASP A 59 0.69 14.15 13.36
N LEU A 60 0.29 15.41 13.08
CA LEU A 60 -1.10 15.87 13.17
C LEU A 60 -1.26 17.15 12.35
N VAL A 61 -2.43 17.33 11.76
CA VAL A 61 -2.89 18.59 11.15
C VAL A 61 -4.15 19.05 11.89
N LEU A 62 -4.13 20.29 12.37
CA LEU A 62 -5.31 21.03 12.82
C LEU A 62 -5.73 21.92 11.67
N LEU A 63 -6.94 21.77 11.16
CA LEU A 63 -7.35 22.37 9.89
C LEU A 63 -8.68 23.10 10.04
N ASP A 64 -8.67 24.41 9.81
CA ASP A 64 -9.95 25.15 9.70
C ASP A 64 -10.69 24.74 8.43
N ILE A 65 -12.02 24.67 8.54
CA ILE A 65 -12.91 24.34 7.42
C ILE A 65 -13.15 25.56 6.55
N ILE A 66 -13.38 26.72 7.16
CA ILE A 66 -13.82 27.92 6.47
C ILE A 66 -12.60 28.78 6.16
N MET A 67 -12.07 28.64 4.97
CA MET A 67 -10.94 29.46 4.48
C MET A 67 -11.22 29.97 3.07
N PRO A 68 -10.72 31.15 2.70
CA PRO A 68 -10.85 31.69 1.35
C PRO A 68 -10.07 30.87 0.31
N ASN A 69 -10.55 30.88 -0.94
CA ASN A 69 -9.98 30.20 -2.11
C ASN A 69 -10.00 28.67 -2.05
N MET A 70 -9.54 28.04 -0.97
CA MET A 70 -9.53 26.59 -0.79
C MET A 70 -10.00 26.25 0.60
N ASP A 71 -11.20 25.64 0.70
CA ASP A 71 -11.78 25.22 1.97
C ASP A 71 -11.04 24.03 2.60
N GLY A 72 -11.23 23.82 3.89
CA GLY A 72 -10.57 22.73 4.62
C GLY A 72 -10.97 21.34 4.12
N TYR A 73 -12.16 21.17 3.58
CA TYR A 73 -12.59 19.88 3.01
C TYR A 73 -11.74 19.51 1.80
N THR A 74 -11.53 20.47 0.90
CA THR A 74 -10.65 20.30 -0.28
C THR A 74 -9.22 20.01 0.11
N VAL A 75 -8.70 20.70 1.15
CA VAL A 75 -7.34 20.43 1.68
C VAL A 75 -7.26 19.01 2.25
N CYS A 76 -8.24 18.61 3.07
CA CYS A 76 -8.32 17.27 3.65
C CYS A 76 -8.33 16.18 2.56
N GLU A 77 -9.16 16.32 1.54
CA GLU A 77 -9.24 15.39 0.43
C GLU A 77 -7.89 15.25 -0.30
N LYS A 78 -7.21 16.36 -0.58
CA LYS A 78 -5.87 16.34 -1.19
C LYS A 78 -4.82 15.68 -0.30
N ILE A 79 -4.87 15.89 1.03
CA ILE A 79 -3.98 15.22 1.99
C ILE A 79 -4.24 13.71 1.99
N LYS A 80 -5.51 13.29 2.08
CA LYS A 80 -5.90 11.87 2.18
C LYS A 80 -5.70 11.10 0.87
N ASN A 81 -5.80 11.77 -0.28
CA ASN A 81 -5.52 11.18 -1.60
C ASN A 81 -4.02 11.10 -1.94
N ASN A 82 -3.16 11.80 -1.22
CA ASN A 82 -1.72 11.74 -1.45
C ASN A 82 -1.07 10.59 -0.65
N PRO A 83 -0.42 9.62 -1.30
CA PRO A 83 0.22 8.47 -0.63
C PRO A 83 1.25 8.83 0.45
N ARG A 84 1.85 10.03 0.38
CA ARG A 84 2.82 10.51 1.37
C ARG A 84 2.15 11.01 2.66
N THR A 85 0.98 11.64 2.53
CA THR A 85 0.33 12.36 3.63
C THR A 85 -0.97 11.72 4.09
N LYS A 86 -1.51 10.72 3.38
CA LYS A 86 -2.81 10.09 3.69
C LYS A 86 -2.94 9.53 5.11
N ASP A 87 -1.82 9.11 5.70
CA ASP A 87 -1.79 8.52 7.06
C ASP A 87 -1.67 9.59 8.16
N VAL A 88 -1.51 10.88 7.81
CA VAL A 88 -1.46 11.96 8.78
C VAL A 88 -2.86 12.21 9.33
N PRO A 89 -3.07 12.13 10.65
CA PRO A 89 -4.37 12.45 11.23
C PRO A 89 -4.71 13.92 11.05
N ILE A 90 -6.00 14.19 10.78
CA ILE A 90 -6.54 15.53 10.59
C ILE A 90 -7.66 15.75 11.59
N ILE A 91 -7.55 16.83 12.38
CA ILE A 91 -8.62 17.33 13.23
C ILE A 91 -9.16 18.60 12.59
N PHE A 92 -10.42 18.59 12.21
CA PHE A 92 -11.06 19.82 11.78
C PHE A 92 -11.38 20.74 12.95
N ILE A 93 -11.22 22.02 12.71
CA ILE A 93 -11.55 23.09 13.62
C ILE A 93 -12.59 23.98 12.92
N SER A 94 -13.74 24.25 13.53
CA SER A 94 -14.76 25.07 12.85
C SER A 94 -15.80 25.64 13.81
N VAL A 95 -16.46 26.71 13.35
CA VAL A 95 -17.68 27.28 13.99
C VAL A 95 -18.93 26.47 13.66
N LEU A 96 -18.86 25.52 12.73
CA LEU A 96 -19.96 24.64 12.36
C LEU A 96 -20.15 23.57 13.45
N TYR A 97 -21.35 23.38 13.99
CA TYR A 97 -21.59 22.42 15.09
C TYR A 97 -22.74 21.46 14.82
N SER A 98 -23.34 21.53 13.65
CA SER A 98 -24.42 20.60 13.32
C SER A 98 -23.89 19.15 13.22
N ILE A 99 -24.76 18.18 13.48
CA ILE A 99 -24.41 16.76 13.29
C ILE A 99 -24.05 16.49 11.82
N GLU A 100 -24.74 17.17 10.90
CA GLU A 100 -24.51 17.04 9.46
C GLU A 100 -23.10 17.51 9.07
N ASP A 101 -22.62 18.63 9.63
CA ASP A 101 -21.26 19.13 9.39
C ASP A 101 -20.21 18.17 9.90
N LYS A 102 -20.42 17.59 11.07
CA LYS A 102 -19.50 16.57 11.63
C LYS A 102 -19.48 15.31 10.78
N LEU A 103 -20.63 14.81 10.35
CA LEU A 103 -20.70 13.65 9.44
C LEU A 103 -20.01 13.94 8.10
N LYS A 104 -20.21 15.15 7.58
CA LYS A 104 -19.53 15.60 6.37
C LYS A 104 -18.00 15.57 6.56
N ALA A 105 -17.49 16.10 7.68
CA ALA A 105 -16.08 16.10 8.00
C ALA A 105 -15.47 14.68 8.00
N PHE A 106 -16.13 13.72 8.64
CA PHE A 106 -15.67 12.32 8.65
C PHE A 106 -15.73 11.69 7.25
N ASN A 107 -16.72 12.01 6.42
CA ASN A 107 -16.81 11.52 5.05
C ASN A 107 -15.64 12.00 4.15
N TYR A 108 -15.07 13.19 4.44
CA TYR A 108 -13.85 13.68 3.78
C TYR A 108 -12.56 13.08 4.35
N GLY A 109 -12.65 12.20 5.35
CA GLY A 109 -11.53 11.47 5.91
C GLY A 109 -10.86 12.15 7.11
N ALA A 110 -11.53 13.10 7.77
CA ALA A 110 -11.04 13.65 9.03
C ALA A 110 -11.06 12.57 10.13
N ASP A 111 -10.09 12.64 11.02
CA ASP A 111 -9.96 11.72 12.15
C ASP A 111 -10.69 12.23 13.40
N ASP A 112 -10.94 13.54 13.50
CA ASP A 112 -11.68 14.17 14.60
C ASP A 112 -12.17 15.59 14.22
N TYR A 113 -12.90 16.21 15.15
CA TYR A 113 -13.51 17.52 14.99
C TYR A 113 -13.54 18.28 16.31
N ILE A 114 -13.20 19.59 16.28
CA ILE A 114 -13.25 20.52 17.41
C ILE A 114 -14.07 21.75 16.99
N SER A 115 -15.07 22.11 17.81
CA SER A 115 -15.86 23.32 17.56
C SER A 115 -15.23 24.56 18.20
N LYS A 116 -15.28 25.70 17.50
CA LYS A 116 -15.01 27.02 18.05
C LYS A 116 -16.24 27.50 18.87
N PRO A 117 -16.09 28.16 20.02
CA PRO A 117 -14.85 28.56 20.66
C PRO A 117 -14.10 27.40 21.34
N PHE A 118 -12.77 27.47 21.35
CA PHE A 118 -11.90 26.40 21.86
C PHE A 118 -11.97 26.28 23.39
N ILE A 119 -12.02 25.05 23.85
CA ILE A 119 -11.76 24.69 25.25
C ILE A 119 -10.37 24.07 25.30
N GLN A 120 -9.41 24.73 25.97
CA GLN A 120 -8.01 24.30 26.01
C GLN A 120 -7.86 22.83 26.43
N GLN A 121 -8.57 22.42 27.47
CA GLN A 121 -8.50 21.03 27.96
C GLN A 121 -8.94 20.01 26.91
N GLU A 122 -9.99 20.30 26.14
CA GLU A 122 -10.46 19.46 25.05
C GLU A 122 -9.46 19.42 23.90
N LEU A 123 -8.97 20.57 23.45
CA LEU A 123 -7.98 20.69 22.39
C LEU A 123 -6.73 19.86 22.73
N VAL A 124 -6.14 20.08 23.91
CA VAL A 124 -4.93 19.38 24.36
C VAL A 124 -5.17 17.87 24.45
N ALA A 125 -6.33 17.43 24.97
CA ALA A 125 -6.63 16.02 25.10
C ALA A 125 -6.74 15.33 23.72
N ARG A 126 -7.40 15.95 22.75
CA ARG A 126 -7.55 15.41 21.38
C ARG A 126 -6.22 15.42 20.64
N VAL A 127 -5.47 16.52 20.72
CA VAL A 127 -4.13 16.62 20.10
C VAL A 127 -3.22 15.52 20.64
N ARG A 128 -3.13 15.33 21.95
CA ARG A 128 -2.32 14.25 22.55
C ARG A 128 -2.78 12.86 22.12
N LEU A 129 -4.10 12.61 22.02
CA LEU A 129 -4.64 11.33 21.58
C LEU A 129 -4.19 11.00 20.16
N HIS A 130 -4.35 11.96 19.23
CA HIS A 130 -4.03 11.72 17.80
C HIS A 130 -2.52 11.69 17.55
N ILE A 131 -1.72 12.48 18.26
CA ILE A 131 -0.25 12.38 18.23
C ILE A 131 0.19 10.99 18.69
N ASN A 132 -0.32 10.50 19.83
CA ASN A 132 0.04 9.17 20.34
C ASN A 132 -0.33 8.07 19.35
N LYS A 133 -1.51 8.13 18.72
CA LYS A 133 -1.90 7.19 17.65
C LYS A 133 -0.91 7.24 16.48
N SER A 134 -0.52 8.43 16.02
CA SER A 134 0.44 8.63 14.93
C SER A 134 1.81 8.03 15.27
N LEU A 135 2.33 8.30 16.48
CA LEU A 135 3.61 7.79 16.95
C LEU A 135 3.62 6.26 17.07
N VAL A 136 2.57 5.67 17.68
CA VAL A 136 2.43 4.21 17.75
C VAL A 136 2.40 3.59 16.35
N PHE A 137 1.66 4.17 15.43
CA PHE A 137 1.60 3.69 14.05
C PHE A 137 2.96 3.77 13.34
N LYS A 138 3.69 4.87 13.51
CA LYS A 138 5.06 5.03 13.00
C LYS A 138 6.02 3.99 13.60
N SER A 139 5.94 3.75 14.91
CA SER A 139 6.75 2.75 15.61
C SER A 139 6.48 1.33 15.11
N ILE A 140 5.22 0.97 14.93
CA ILE A 140 4.83 -0.33 14.35
C ILE A 140 5.40 -0.48 12.93
N LYS A 141 5.25 0.55 12.09
CA LYS A 141 5.84 0.55 10.73
C LYS A 141 7.36 0.36 10.77
N GLN A 142 8.06 1.01 11.68
CA GLN A 142 9.51 0.91 11.83
C GLN A 142 9.94 -0.49 12.29
N LEU A 143 9.25 -1.06 13.29
CA LEU A 143 9.48 -2.43 13.76
C LEU A 143 9.29 -3.45 12.63
N LEU A 144 8.21 -3.33 11.87
CA LEU A 144 7.94 -4.23 10.75
C LEU A 144 8.99 -4.11 9.64
N ARG A 145 9.49 -2.88 9.37
CA ARG A 145 10.61 -2.69 8.42
C ARG A 145 11.90 -3.35 8.91
N LYS A 146 12.23 -3.20 10.19
CA LYS A 146 13.42 -3.82 10.77
C LYS A 146 13.30 -5.34 10.70
N SER A 147 12.18 -5.90 11.12
CA SER A 147 11.88 -7.32 11.04
C SER A 147 11.97 -7.86 9.61
N TYR A 148 11.56 -7.07 8.60
CA TYR A 148 11.68 -7.45 7.20
C TYR A 148 13.13 -7.74 6.82
N HIS A 149 14.05 -6.82 7.11
CA HIS A 149 15.46 -7.02 6.79
C HIS A 149 16.10 -8.18 7.57
N GLU A 150 15.70 -8.36 8.83
CA GLU A 150 16.22 -9.45 9.68
C GLU A 150 15.72 -10.83 9.24
N LEU A 151 14.50 -10.95 8.71
CA LEU A 151 13.95 -12.23 8.24
C LEU A 151 14.28 -12.52 6.76
N TYR A 152 14.49 -11.49 5.96
CA TYR A 152 14.86 -11.68 4.55
C TYR A 152 16.17 -12.42 4.38
N ASN A 153 17.19 -12.08 5.18
CA ASN A 153 18.53 -12.69 5.11
C ASN A 153 18.49 -14.20 5.38
N PRO A 154 17.93 -14.72 6.48
CA PRO A 154 17.88 -16.17 6.72
C PRO A 154 17.02 -16.91 5.68
N LEU A 155 15.95 -16.28 5.15
CA LEU A 155 15.16 -16.87 4.06
C LEU A 155 15.99 -16.98 2.76
N ALA A 156 16.79 -15.98 2.43
CA ALA A 156 17.67 -16.02 1.27
C ALA A 156 18.73 -17.13 1.40
N ILE A 157 19.36 -17.28 2.58
CA ILE A 157 20.30 -18.35 2.86
C ILE A 157 19.64 -19.72 2.73
N LEU A 158 18.43 -19.87 3.31
CA LEU A 158 17.68 -21.12 3.26
C LEU A 158 17.33 -21.49 1.81
N ASN A 159 16.86 -20.56 0.99
CA ASN A 159 16.56 -20.79 -0.42
C ASN A 159 17.81 -21.19 -1.21
N THR A 160 18.93 -20.48 -1.02
CA THR A 160 20.20 -20.80 -1.69
C THR A 160 20.73 -22.18 -1.26
N SER A 161 20.62 -22.54 0.03
CA SER A 161 21.03 -23.84 0.54
C SER A 161 20.19 -24.98 -0.05
N LEU A 162 18.88 -24.78 -0.19
CA LEU A 162 17.98 -25.73 -0.84
C LEU A 162 18.32 -25.90 -2.34
N GLU A 163 18.62 -24.81 -3.05
CA GLU A 163 19.03 -24.88 -4.45
C GLU A 163 20.35 -25.65 -4.62
N MET A 164 21.36 -25.37 -3.79
CA MET A 164 22.62 -26.09 -3.80
C MET A 164 22.46 -27.59 -3.49
N GLN A 165 21.61 -27.91 -2.49
CA GLN A 165 21.29 -29.29 -2.12
C GLN A 165 20.62 -30.02 -3.29
N ASN A 166 19.64 -29.39 -3.95
CA ASN A 166 18.97 -29.98 -5.12
C ASN A 166 19.92 -30.23 -6.31
N ILE A 167 20.86 -29.33 -6.53
CA ILE A 167 21.90 -29.50 -7.58
C ILE A 167 22.81 -30.67 -7.25
N LYS A 168 23.25 -30.81 -5.99
CA LYS A 168 24.27 -31.80 -5.59
C LYS A 168 23.71 -33.23 -5.38
N TYR A 169 22.50 -33.33 -4.80
CA TYR A 169 21.95 -34.63 -4.37
C TYR A 169 20.59 -34.95 -5.01
N GLY A 170 20.04 -34.05 -5.85
CA GLY A 170 18.71 -34.15 -6.43
C GLY A 170 17.59 -33.71 -5.49
N PRO A 171 16.39 -33.50 -6.02
CA PRO A 171 15.23 -33.05 -5.24
C PRO A 171 14.67 -34.20 -4.39
N THR A 172 14.31 -33.89 -3.15
CA THR A 172 13.58 -34.79 -2.25
C THR A 172 12.25 -34.17 -1.87
N ARG A 173 11.24 -34.99 -1.57
CA ARG A 173 9.89 -34.53 -1.18
C ARG A 173 9.94 -33.58 0.03
N TYR A 174 10.82 -33.80 1.00
CA TYR A 174 10.96 -32.94 2.17
C TYR A 174 11.58 -31.57 1.80
N MET A 175 12.62 -31.58 0.95
CA MET A 175 13.25 -30.34 0.46
C MET A 175 12.29 -29.50 -0.35
N ASP A 176 11.45 -30.17 -1.17
CA ASP A 176 10.39 -29.52 -1.92
C ASP A 176 9.39 -28.82 -1.00
N SER A 177 8.97 -29.46 0.08
CA SER A 177 8.07 -28.87 1.08
C SER A 177 8.66 -27.66 1.79
N ILE A 178 9.94 -27.72 2.16
CA ILE A 178 10.65 -26.63 2.81
C ILE A 178 10.81 -25.44 1.83
N ALA A 179 11.14 -25.71 0.57
CA ALA A 179 11.28 -24.67 -0.46
C ALA A 179 9.94 -23.94 -0.72
N VAL A 180 8.81 -24.69 -0.77
CA VAL A 180 7.46 -24.10 -0.88
C VAL A 180 7.17 -23.21 0.31
N ALA A 181 7.40 -23.70 1.53
CA ALA A 181 7.14 -22.93 2.75
C ALA A 181 7.99 -21.65 2.81
N SER A 182 9.29 -21.75 2.48
CA SER A 182 10.19 -20.61 2.44
C SER A 182 9.77 -19.55 1.43
N LYS A 183 9.45 -19.96 0.17
CA LYS A 183 8.97 -19.03 -0.86
C LYS A 183 7.64 -18.40 -0.51
N THR A 184 6.72 -19.18 0.07
CA THR A 184 5.42 -18.65 0.51
C THR A 184 5.61 -17.59 1.60
N LEU A 185 6.48 -17.86 2.58
CA LEU A 185 6.80 -16.92 3.64
C LEU A 185 7.42 -15.63 3.07
N GLN A 186 8.35 -15.77 2.13
CA GLN A 186 8.97 -14.63 1.45
C GLN A 186 7.93 -13.75 0.74
N LEU A 187 7.01 -14.33 -0.03
CA LEU A 187 5.95 -13.59 -0.74
C LEU A 187 5.03 -12.82 0.24
N VAL A 188 4.59 -13.49 1.31
CA VAL A 188 3.75 -12.87 2.34
C VAL A 188 4.48 -11.69 2.99
N TYR A 189 5.75 -11.88 3.29
CA TYR A 189 6.57 -10.85 3.93
C TYR A 189 6.88 -9.67 3.01
N ASP A 190 7.13 -9.96 1.75
CA ASP A 190 7.32 -8.96 0.71
C ASP A 190 6.08 -8.09 0.49
N ASP A 191 4.87 -8.68 0.51
CA ASP A 191 3.62 -7.93 0.40
C ASP A 191 3.39 -7.04 1.63
N LEU A 192 3.67 -7.55 2.85
CA LEU A 192 3.60 -6.77 4.07
C LEU A 192 4.56 -5.56 4.02
N TYR A 193 5.81 -5.80 3.61
CA TYR A 193 6.81 -4.74 3.49
C TYR A 193 6.40 -3.68 2.48
N TYR A 194 5.87 -4.09 1.33
CA TYR A 194 5.39 -3.16 0.31
C TYR A 194 4.23 -2.30 0.83
N SER A 195 3.24 -2.90 1.50
CA SER A 195 2.08 -2.17 2.05
C SER A 195 2.47 -1.11 3.08
N LEU A 196 3.53 -1.36 3.86
CA LEU A 196 4.05 -0.43 4.86
C LEU A 196 4.92 0.70 4.27
N ASN A 197 5.50 0.48 3.09
CA ASN A 197 6.40 1.42 2.42
C ASN A 197 5.72 2.22 1.31
N THR A 198 4.51 2.70 1.56
CA THR A 198 3.77 3.56 0.62
C THR A 198 4.44 4.91 0.33
N LYS A 199 5.45 5.33 1.15
CA LYS A 199 6.31 6.45 0.80
C LYS A 199 7.11 6.07 -0.45
N LYS A 200 6.61 6.48 -1.61
CA LYS A 200 7.32 6.33 -2.88
C LYS A 200 8.66 7.05 -2.77
N LYS A 201 9.75 6.31 -2.49
CA LYS A 201 11.09 6.80 -2.85
C LYS A 201 10.99 7.21 -4.32
N LYS A 202 11.67 8.29 -4.72
CA LYS A 202 11.89 8.66 -6.12
C LYS A 202 12.73 7.55 -6.79
N GLU A 203 12.15 6.36 -6.95
CA GLU A 203 12.73 5.34 -7.82
C GLU A 203 12.41 5.76 -9.24
N ASN A 204 13.45 5.84 -10.06
CA ASN A 204 13.30 6.23 -11.45
C ASN A 204 12.45 5.20 -12.18
N LEU A 205 11.53 5.69 -13.00
CA LEU A 205 10.83 4.86 -13.98
C LEU A 205 11.88 4.31 -14.96
N VAL A 206 11.80 3.02 -15.24
CA VAL A 206 12.68 2.34 -16.18
C VAL A 206 11.86 1.65 -17.26
N PHE A 207 12.43 1.52 -18.46
CA PHE A 207 11.85 0.70 -19.51
C PHE A 207 12.16 -0.77 -19.25
N ILE A 208 11.12 -1.60 -19.10
CA ILE A 208 11.23 -3.02 -18.78
C ILE A 208 10.66 -3.83 -19.93
N ASP A 209 11.43 -4.77 -20.48
CA ASP A 209 10.89 -5.78 -21.39
C ASP A 209 9.92 -6.68 -20.61
N LEU A 210 8.62 -6.48 -20.85
CA LEU A 210 7.57 -7.16 -20.12
C LEU A 210 7.63 -8.68 -20.33
N VAL A 211 7.91 -9.12 -21.55
CA VAL A 211 7.95 -10.55 -21.90
C VAL A 211 9.11 -11.24 -21.18
N GLN A 212 10.30 -10.66 -21.26
CA GLN A 212 11.48 -11.20 -20.57
C GLN A 212 11.29 -11.18 -19.05
N PHE A 213 10.69 -10.11 -18.52
CA PHE A 213 10.39 -9.98 -17.10
C PHE A 213 9.44 -11.08 -16.64
N VAL A 214 8.30 -11.26 -17.30
CA VAL A 214 7.31 -12.30 -16.94
C VAL A 214 7.89 -13.70 -17.10
N LYS A 215 8.68 -13.98 -18.15
CA LYS A 215 9.39 -15.27 -18.31
C LYS A 215 10.28 -15.57 -17.10
N ASN A 216 10.99 -14.59 -16.60
CA ASN A 216 11.85 -14.77 -15.42
C ASN A 216 11.01 -15.05 -14.16
N ARG A 217 9.84 -14.39 -14.02
CA ARG A 217 8.93 -14.66 -12.89
C ARG A 217 8.28 -16.04 -13.01
N VAL A 218 7.90 -16.48 -14.19
CA VAL A 218 7.39 -17.86 -14.43
C VAL A 218 8.42 -18.90 -13.98
N LYS A 219 9.70 -18.69 -14.32
CA LYS A 219 10.80 -19.57 -13.83
C LYS A 219 10.88 -19.57 -12.31
N PHE A 220 10.76 -18.42 -11.68
CA PHE A 220 10.77 -18.30 -10.21
C PHE A 220 9.62 -19.10 -9.57
N PHE A 221 8.43 -19.09 -10.17
CA PHE A 221 7.25 -19.81 -9.67
C PHE A 221 7.15 -21.26 -10.15
N ALA A 222 8.02 -21.71 -11.07
CA ALA A 222 7.98 -23.05 -11.67
C ALA A 222 7.95 -24.18 -10.63
N PHE A 223 8.72 -23.99 -9.54
CA PHE A 223 8.77 -24.95 -8.45
C PHE A 223 7.41 -25.06 -7.72
N LEU A 224 6.75 -23.94 -7.41
CA LEU A 224 5.43 -23.92 -6.78
C LEU A 224 4.37 -24.55 -7.70
N ALA A 225 4.43 -24.28 -8.99
CA ALA A 225 3.53 -24.88 -9.98
C ALA A 225 3.71 -26.42 -10.04
N LYS A 226 4.97 -26.88 -10.02
CA LYS A 226 5.31 -28.32 -10.05
C LYS A 226 4.74 -29.09 -8.86
N THR A 227 4.69 -28.53 -7.66
CA THR A 227 4.15 -29.20 -6.47
C THR A 227 2.65 -29.51 -6.58
N LYS A 228 1.92 -28.76 -7.42
CA LYS A 228 0.51 -29.00 -7.75
C LYS A 228 0.32 -29.69 -9.10
N ASN A 229 1.40 -30.15 -9.73
CA ASN A 229 1.37 -30.72 -11.08
C ASN A 229 0.73 -29.76 -12.10
N ILE A 230 0.99 -28.45 -11.95
CA ILE A 230 0.50 -27.40 -12.84
C ILE A 230 1.57 -27.13 -13.89
N THR A 231 1.15 -27.09 -15.16
CA THR A 231 1.96 -26.61 -16.28
C THR A 231 1.70 -25.12 -16.53
N VAL A 232 2.71 -24.39 -17.03
CA VAL A 232 2.55 -22.99 -17.42
C VAL A 232 2.84 -22.89 -18.90
N ASP A 233 1.84 -22.49 -19.67
CA ASP A 233 1.96 -22.17 -21.09
C ASP A 233 2.14 -20.66 -21.25
N PHE A 234 3.14 -20.25 -22.04
CA PHE A 234 3.54 -18.85 -22.17
C PHE A 234 3.69 -18.46 -23.64
N SER A 235 3.01 -17.39 -24.03
CA SER A 235 3.12 -16.77 -25.35
C SER A 235 3.38 -15.27 -25.25
N GLY A 236 4.18 -14.74 -26.17
CA GLY A 236 4.50 -13.33 -26.29
C GLY A 236 5.87 -13.11 -26.93
N ASP A 237 5.99 -12.04 -27.72
CA ASP A 237 7.21 -11.67 -28.42
C ASP A 237 8.06 -10.70 -27.59
N VAL A 238 9.37 -10.92 -27.55
CA VAL A 238 10.35 -10.08 -26.85
C VAL A 238 10.52 -8.71 -27.52
N GLY A 239 11.10 -7.76 -26.80
CA GLY A 239 11.38 -6.41 -27.33
C GLY A 239 10.23 -5.43 -27.11
N ASN A 240 9.28 -5.77 -26.27
CA ASN A 240 8.13 -4.93 -25.94
C ASN A 240 8.28 -4.35 -24.51
N PHE A 241 8.39 -3.03 -24.42
CA PHE A 241 8.74 -2.34 -23.19
C PHE A 241 7.55 -1.61 -22.58
N VAL A 242 7.52 -1.58 -21.25
CA VAL A 242 6.63 -0.74 -20.43
C VAL A 242 7.46 0.14 -19.51
N GLN A 243 6.99 1.37 -19.26
CA GLN A 243 7.70 2.31 -18.40
C GLN A 243 7.07 2.33 -17.00
N MET A 244 7.73 1.66 -16.05
CA MET A 244 7.30 1.64 -14.64
C MET A 244 8.47 1.33 -13.70
N ARG A 245 8.23 1.39 -12.38
CA ARG A 245 9.22 0.92 -11.40
C ARG A 245 9.23 -0.61 -11.40
N THR A 246 10.43 -1.18 -11.39
CA THR A 246 10.61 -2.64 -11.39
C THR A 246 9.88 -3.30 -10.22
N VAL A 247 9.89 -2.68 -9.04
CA VAL A 247 9.22 -3.21 -7.83
C VAL A 247 7.70 -3.26 -8.01
N ASP A 248 7.09 -2.26 -8.64
CA ASP A 248 5.65 -2.23 -8.87
C ASP A 248 5.22 -3.31 -9.87
N LEU A 249 5.95 -3.43 -10.99
CA LEU A 249 5.70 -4.49 -11.95
C LEU A 249 5.85 -5.87 -11.31
N LEU A 250 6.89 -6.04 -10.46
CA LEU A 250 7.11 -7.28 -9.71
C LEU A 250 5.88 -7.64 -8.88
N ARG A 251 5.27 -6.68 -8.17
CA ARG A 251 4.09 -6.93 -7.34
C ARG A 251 2.87 -7.32 -8.17
N VAL A 252 2.62 -6.66 -9.30
CA VAL A 252 1.50 -7.00 -10.19
C VAL A 252 1.66 -8.44 -10.70
N ILE A 253 2.83 -8.77 -11.23
CA ILE A 253 3.09 -10.10 -11.82
C ILE A 253 3.11 -11.20 -10.76
N ASP A 254 3.81 -10.99 -9.63
CA ASP A 254 3.95 -12.02 -8.59
C ASP A 254 2.63 -12.32 -7.89
N ASN A 255 1.83 -11.31 -7.56
CA ASN A 255 0.51 -11.51 -6.96
C ASN A 255 -0.44 -12.23 -7.93
N THR A 256 -0.36 -11.89 -9.22
CA THR A 256 -1.19 -12.57 -10.24
C THR A 256 -0.77 -14.05 -10.40
N LEU A 257 0.52 -14.34 -10.56
CA LEU A 257 1.04 -15.70 -10.72
C LEU A 257 0.84 -16.55 -9.46
N SER A 258 1.12 -16.00 -8.29
CA SER A 258 0.91 -16.65 -7.00
C SER A 258 -0.55 -17.04 -6.82
N ASN A 259 -1.49 -16.14 -7.11
CA ASN A 259 -2.92 -16.40 -7.04
C ASN A 259 -3.35 -17.44 -8.08
N ALA A 260 -2.87 -17.35 -9.33
CA ALA A 260 -3.17 -18.31 -10.36
C ALA A 260 -2.76 -19.74 -9.92
N ILE A 261 -1.54 -19.91 -9.37
CA ILE A 261 -1.06 -21.21 -8.87
C ILE A 261 -1.85 -21.66 -7.63
N LYS A 262 -2.14 -20.73 -6.72
CA LYS A 262 -2.84 -21.01 -5.46
C LYS A 262 -4.24 -21.57 -5.70
N TYR A 263 -4.99 -20.96 -6.61
CA TYR A 263 -6.39 -21.27 -6.87
C TYR A 263 -6.61 -22.21 -8.08
N ALA A 264 -5.55 -22.53 -8.82
CA ALA A 264 -5.65 -23.54 -9.88
C ALA A 264 -5.93 -24.94 -9.32
N LYS A 265 -6.73 -25.72 -10.06
CA LYS A 265 -6.93 -27.15 -9.80
C LYS A 265 -5.65 -27.92 -10.14
N MET A 266 -5.33 -28.93 -9.35
CA MET A 266 -4.17 -29.80 -9.60
C MET A 266 -4.25 -30.44 -11.00
N GLY A 267 -3.10 -30.52 -11.68
CA GLY A 267 -2.99 -31.13 -12.99
C GLY A 267 -3.52 -30.27 -14.15
N THR A 268 -3.80 -28.99 -13.93
CA THR A 268 -4.25 -28.05 -14.97
C THR A 268 -3.11 -27.21 -15.54
N THR A 269 -3.41 -26.45 -16.59
CA THR A 269 -2.47 -25.52 -17.22
C THR A 269 -2.87 -24.08 -16.90
N ILE A 270 -1.89 -23.26 -16.49
CA ILE A 270 -2.01 -21.80 -16.43
C ILE A 270 -1.51 -21.26 -17.77
N SER A 271 -2.35 -20.49 -18.45
CA SER A 271 -1.99 -19.81 -19.70
C SER A 271 -1.62 -18.36 -19.42
N ILE A 272 -0.48 -17.94 -19.92
CA ILE A 272 0.03 -16.57 -19.86
C ILE A 272 0.26 -16.07 -21.27
N GLU A 273 -0.37 -14.95 -21.59
CA GLU A 273 -0.28 -14.33 -22.90
C GLU A 273 0.07 -12.84 -22.76
N ILE A 274 1.02 -12.36 -23.57
CA ILE A 274 1.36 -10.95 -23.66
C ILE A 274 1.17 -10.50 -25.09
N ILE A 275 0.26 -9.53 -25.27
CA ILE A 275 -0.10 -8.99 -26.58
C ILE A 275 0.41 -7.54 -26.65
N ASN A 276 1.04 -7.23 -27.77
CA ASN A 276 1.54 -5.88 -28.06
C ASN A 276 0.47 -5.08 -28.81
N ASN A 277 -0.14 -4.09 -28.18
CA ASN A 277 -0.99 -3.09 -28.80
C ASN A 277 -0.19 -1.83 -29.13
N GLU A 278 -0.77 -0.87 -29.86
CA GLU A 278 -0.09 0.36 -30.26
C GLU A 278 0.42 1.17 -29.06
N GLU A 279 -0.43 1.43 -28.06
CA GLU A 279 -0.10 2.30 -26.90
C GLU A 279 0.08 1.53 -25.58
N SER A 280 -0.28 0.25 -25.55
CA SER A 280 -0.29 -0.56 -24.33
C SER A 280 0.24 -1.97 -24.57
N MET A 281 0.58 -2.64 -23.48
CA MET A 281 0.86 -4.08 -23.43
C MET A 281 -0.23 -4.76 -22.65
N LEU A 282 -0.88 -5.76 -23.24
CA LEU A 282 -1.91 -6.54 -22.58
C LEU A 282 -1.29 -7.82 -21.98
N PHE A 283 -1.22 -7.89 -20.65
CA PHE A 283 -0.83 -9.10 -19.92
C PHE A 283 -2.09 -9.87 -19.49
N ILE A 284 -2.20 -11.12 -19.89
CA ILE A 284 -3.32 -12.00 -19.60
C ILE A 284 -2.81 -13.23 -18.85
N CYS A 285 -3.45 -13.55 -17.73
CA CYS A 285 -3.18 -14.78 -16.97
C CYS A 285 -4.50 -15.54 -16.75
N LYS A 286 -4.56 -16.79 -17.20
CA LYS A 286 -5.74 -17.67 -17.09
C LYS A 286 -5.39 -18.92 -16.28
N ASN A 287 -6.25 -19.27 -15.33
CA ASN A 287 -6.15 -20.53 -14.59
C ASN A 287 -7.53 -21.21 -14.49
N SER A 288 -7.53 -22.53 -14.45
CA SER A 288 -8.73 -23.34 -14.18
C SER A 288 -8.76 -23.74 -12.71
N GLY A 289 -9.87 -23.45 -12.01
CA GLY A 289 -9.97 -23.75 -10.57
C GLY A 289 -11.21 -23.14 -9.92
N SER A 290 -11.06 -22.55 -8.74
CA SER A 290 -12.15 -21.94 -7.99
C SER A 290 -12.72 -20.74 -8.74
N ILE A 291 -14.05 -20.59 -8.73
CA ILE A 291 -14.76 -19.44 -9.31
C ILE A 291 -14.74 -18.29 -8.29
N ILE A 292 -14.43 -17.08 -8.76
CA ILE A 292 -14.56 -15.85 -7.99
C ILE A 292 -16.02 -15.38 -8.08
N LYS A 293 -16.70 -15.23 -6.93
CA LYS A 293 -18.11 -14.82 -6.86
C LYS A 293 -18.28 -13.32 -7.11
N ASP A 294 -17.37 -12.52 -6.55
CA ASP A 294 -17.40 -11.06 -6.68
C ASP A 294 -16.06 -10.54 -7.18
N THR A 295 -15.94 -10.41 -8.51
CA THR A 295 -14.71 -9.95 -9.17
C THR A 295 -14.33 -8.50 -8.90
N LYS A 296 -15.23 -7.70 -8.31
CA LYS A 296 -14.94 -6.32 -7.91
C LYS A 296 -14.37 -6.27 -6.51
N LYS A 297 -14.96 -7.01 -5.58
CA LYS A 297 -14.53 -7.00 -4.16
C LYS A 297 -13.17 -7.67 -3.91
N ILE A 298 -12.66 -8.47 -4.83
CA ILE A 298 -11.35 -9.11 -4.64
C ILE A 298 -10.18 -8.11 -4.53
N PHE A 299 -10.41 -6.86 -4.92
CA PHE A 299 -9.44 -5.78 -4.79
C PHE A 299 -9.59 -4.96 -3.50
N ASP A 300 -10.65 -5.22 -2.71
CA ASP A 300 -10.89 -4.51 -1.44
C ASP A 300 -9.91 -5.01 -0.36
N SER A 301 -9.52 -4.10 0.53
CA SER A 301 -8.58 -4.39 1.60
C SER A 301 -9.05 -5.52 2.50
N GLY A 302 -8.20 -6.53 2.66
CA GLY A 302 -8.47 -7.70 3.52
C GLY A 302 -9.55 -8.65 3.00
N TYR A 303 -10.13 -8.43 1.81
CA TYR A 303 -11.14 -9.34 1.25
C TYR A 303 -10.57 -10.70 0.89
N ARG A 304 -11.29 -11.76 1.27
CA ARG A 304 -10.93 -13.15 0.98
C ARG A 304 -12.21 -13.97 0.81
N GLU A 305 -12.35 -14.67 -0.31
CA GLU A 305 -13.46 -15.60 -0.51
C GLU A 305 -13.27 -16.91 0.25
N ASP A 306 -12.03 -17.37 0.38
CA ASP A 306 -11.67 -18.60 1.07
C ASP A 306 -10.68 -18.29 2.19
N SER A 307 -11.16 -18.35 3.44
CA SER A 307 -10.35 -18.14 4.64
C SER A 307 -9.39 -19.28 4.96
N THR A 308 -9.57 -20.46 4.35
CA THR A 308 -8.72 -21.65 4.60
C THR A 308 -7.38 -21.58 3.87
N GLN A 309 -7.27 -20.77 2.83
CA GLN A 309 -6.04 -20.60 2.05
C GLN A 309 -5.05 -19.65 2.74
N ILE A 310 -3.76 -19.97 2.74
CA ILE A 310 -2.71 -19.14 3.33
C ILE A 310 -2.58 -17.81 2.57
N GLY A 311 -2.54 -16.70 3.29
CA GLY A 311 -2.34 -15.34 2.73
C GLY A 311 -3.08 -14.28 3.54
N MET A 312 -2.61 -13.03 3.52
CA MET A 312 -3.18 -11.92 4.30
C MET A 312 -4.33 -11.18 3.59
N GLY A 313 -4.62 -11.49 2.31
CA GLY A 313 -5.63 -10.75 1.53
C GLY A 313 -5.18 -9.35 1.06
N ILE A 314 -3.89 -9.03 1.18
CA ILE A 314 -3.32 -7.72 0.84
C ILE A 314 -2.83 -7.66 -0.61
N GLY A 315 -2.48 -8.79 -1.22
CA GLY A 315 -1.81 -8.83 -2.53
C GLY A 315 -2.59 -8.17 -3.66
N LEU A 316 -3.91 -8.41 -3.77
CA LEU A 316 -4.74 -7.79 -4.82
C LEU A 316 -5.06 -6.32 -4.51
N GLU A 317 -5.13 -5.90 -3.25
CA GLU A 317 -5.18 -4.49 -2.85
C GLU A 317 -3.93 -3.74 -3.33
N ILE A 318 -2.75 -4.33 -3.16
CA ILE A 318 -1.49 -3.78 -3.68
C ILE A 318 -1.56 -3.64 -5.20
N VAL A 319 -2.04 -4.68 -5.91
CA VAL A 319 -2.21 -4.65 -7.36
C VAL A 319 -3.17 -3.53 -7.77
N ALA A 320 -4.32 -3.38 -7.10
CA ALA A 320 -5.27 -2.31 -7.39
C ALA A 320 -4.64 -0.91 -7.22
N SER A 321 -3.91 -0.70 -6.13
CA SER A 321 -3.21 0.57 -5.87
C SER A 321 -2.17 0.90 -6.95
N ILE A 322 -1.42 -0.12 -7.42
CA ILE A 322 -0.45 0.05 -8.51
C ILE A 322 -1.16 0.34 -9.83
N CYS A 323 -2.20 -0.43 -10.16
CA CYS A 323 -2.98 -0.25 -11.38
C CYS A 323 -3.61 1.14 -11.44
N HIS A 324 -4.17 1.61 -10.34
CA HIS A 324 -4.71 2.97 -10.25
C HIS A 324 -3.62 4.04 -10.52
N TYR A 325 -2.44 3.88 -9.90
CA TYR A 325 -1.34 4.85 -10.07
C TYR A 325 -0.82 4.92 -11.50
N TYR A 326 -0.63 3.77 -12.16
CA TYR A 326 -0.11 3.71 -13.53
C TYR A 326 -1.21 3.78 -14.60
N LYS A 327 -2.47 4.00 -14.21
CA LYS A 327 -3.65 4.02 -15.09
C LYS A 327 -3.76 2.71 -15.91
N ILE A 328 -3.40 1.58 -15.28
CA ILE A 328 -3.53 0.24 -15.85
C ILE A 328 -5.00 -0.15 -15.80
N HIS A 329 -5.60 -0.40 -16.96
CA HIS A 329 -6.95 -0.94 -17.00
C HIS A 329 -6.91 -2.43 -16.61
N THR A 330 -7.74 -2.82 -15.64
CA THR A 330 -7.78 -4.18 -15.09
C THR A 330 -9.16 -4.79 -15.27
N GLU A 331 -9.20 -5.97 -15.83
CA GLU A 331 -10.42 -6.76 -15.99
C GLU A 331 -10.24 -8.16 -15.39
N VAL A 332 -11.22 -8.61 -14.61
CA VAL A 332 -11.24 -9.97 -14.05
C VAL A 332 -12.52 -10.67 -14.45
N ILE A 333 -12.38 -11.79 -15.15
CA ILE A 333 -13.50 -12.63 -15.61
C ILE A 333 -13.35 -14.00 -14.93
N SER A 334 -14.39 -14.44 -14.22
CA SER A 334 -14.43 -15.77 -13.60
C SER A 334 -15.71 -16.48 -13.98
N LYS A 335 -15.60 -17.44 -14.89
CA LYS A 335 -16.74 -18.20 -15.42
C LYS A 335 -16.29 -19.61 -15.84
N ASP A 336 -17.19 -20.60 -15.75
CA ASP A 336 -16.97 -21.98 -16.18
C ASP A 336 -15.70 -22.62 -15.57
N ALA A 337 -15.46 -22.36 -14.28
CA ALA A 337 -14.27 -22.78 -13.54
C ALA A 337 -12.94 -22.24 -14.13
N VAL A 338 -12.98 -21.18 -14.92
CA VAL A 338 -11.81 -20.49 -15.45
C VAL A 338 -11.81 -19.05 -14.93
N THR A 339 -10.69 -18.63 -14.34
CA THR A 339 -10.46 -17.24 -13.94
C THR A 339 -9.40 -16.63 -14.85
N THR A 340 -9.70 -15.44 -15.37
CA THR A 340 -8.83 -14.67 -16.25
C THR A 340 -8.59 -13.29 -15.66
N PHE A 341 -7.33 -12.96 -15.42
CA PHE A 341 -6.87 -11.61 -15.10
C PHE A 341 -6.31 -10.97 -16.37
N ARG A 342 -6.71 -9.74 -16.65
CA ARG A 342 -6.23 -8.91 -17.77
C ARG A 342 -5.75 -7.57 -17.26
N TYR A 343 -4.54 -7.18 -17.66
CA TYR A 343 -3.93 -5.89 -17.31
C TYR A 343 -3.47 -5.21 -18.60
N GLU A 344 -4.07 -4.07 -18.91
CA GLU A 344 -3.65 -3.25 -20.03
C GLU A 344 -2.68 -2.18 -19.51
N ILE A 345 -1.38 -2.43 -19.69
CA ILE A 345 -0.28 -1.64 -19.15
C ILE A 345 0.16 -0.63 -20.21
N PRO A 346 0.07 0.69 -19.96
CA PRO A 346 0.56 1.71 -20.88
C PRO A 346 2.06 1.56 -21.13
N LYS A 347 2.52 1.68 -22.40
CA LYS A 347 3.94 1.62 -22.74
C LYS A 347 4.72 2.79 -22.15
N ASN A 348 4.12 3.99 -22.16
CA ASN A 348 4.70 5.20 -21.63
C ASN A 348 3.81 5.73 -20.50
N PHE A 349 4.39 5.90 -19.33
CA PHE A 349 3.70 6.50 -18.20
C PHE A 349 4.06 8.00 -18.14
N LYS A 350 3.08 8.85 -18.44
CA LYS A 350 3.16 10.29 -18.18
C LYS A 350 2.71 10.49 -16.74
N GLY A 351 3.67 10.56 -15.80
CA GLY A 351 3.37 10.89 -14.39
C GLY A 351 2.68 12.26 -14.29
N GLU A 352 1.76 12.41 -13.33
CA GLU A 352 1.23 13.71 -12.91
C GLU A 352 2.24 14.45 -12.07
#